data_517f70532c837df85ffd3cd3ebe59d6a
#
_entry.id   517f70532c837df85ffd3cd3ebe59d6a
#
_cell.length_a   1.000
_cell.length_b   1.000
_cell.length_c   1.000
_cell.angle_alpha   90.00
_cell.angle_beta   90.00
_cell.angle_gamma   90.00
#
_symmetry.space_group_name_H-M   'P 1'
#
loop_
_entity.id
_entity.type
_entity.pdbx_description
1 polymer ?
#
loop_
_entity_poly.entity_id
_entity_poly.type
_entity_poly.pdbx_seq_one_letter_code
_entity_poly.pdbx_strand_id
1 'polypeptide(L)'
;MKVIIINGPNLNLLGKREPDIYGNTPFEDYFEELKKIFPEFELEYFQSNVEGELINKLHETGFSYDAIILNAGGYTHTSVALADAVASIKTIVIEVHISNIYSREEYRHYSLL
;
A
#
# COMPACT_ATOMS: atom_id res chain seq x y z
N MET A 1 -11.86 14.55 4.42
CA MET A 1 -10.58 13.92 4.73
C MET A 1 -10.01 13.29 3.46
N LYS A 2 -8.80 13.64 3.14
CA LYS A 2 -8.16 13.19 1.89
C LYS A 2 -7.17 12.06 2.19
N VAL A 3 -7.40 10.89 1.61
CA VAL A 3 -6.64 9.67 1.89
C VAL A 3 -6.22 9.03 0.58
N ILE A 4 -4.95 8.63 0.48
CA ILE A 4 -4.48 7.87 -0.68
C ILE A 4 -4.10 6.47 -0.25
N ILE A 5 -4.47 5.50 -1.09
CA ILE A 5 -4.06 4.10 -0.95
C ILE A 5 -2.95 3.86 -1.96
N ILE A 6 -1.77 3.47 -1.47
CA ILE A 6 -0.60 3.21 -2.31
C ILE A 6 -0.28 1.73 -2.22
N ASN A 7 -0.36 1.05 -3.36
CA ASN A 7 -0.03 -0.38 -3.46
C ASN A 7 1.25 -0.59 -4.25
N GLY A 8 2.11 -1.44 -3.73
CA GLY A 8 3.41 -1.74 -4.30
C GLY A 8 3.42 -2.89 -5.30
N PRO A 9 4.59 -3.52 -5.48
CA PRO A 9 4.79 -4.50 -6.55
C PRO A 9 3.85 -5.68 -6.47
N ASN A 10 3.41 -6.11 -7.64
CA ASN A 10 2.57 -7.28 -7.86
C ASN A 10 1.13 -7.14 -7.39
N LEU A 11 0.78 -6.03 -6.75
CA LEU A 11 -0.59 -5.81 -6.29
C LEU A 11 -1.52 -5.41 -7.42
N ASN A 12 -0.97 -5.08 -8.59
CA ASN A 12 -1.75 -4.95 -9.82
C ASN A 12 -2.32 -6.28 -10.31
N LEU A 13 -1.82 -7.40 -9.75
CA LEU A 13 -2.26 -8.75 -10.13
C LEU A 13 -3.28 -9.34 -9.16
N LEU A 14 -3.79 -8.56 -8.22
CA LEU A 14 -4.83 -9.03 -7.32
C LEU A 14 -6.04 -9.51 -8.12
N GLY A 15 -6.58 -10.67 -7.73
CA GLY A 15 -7.65 -11.33 -8.46
C GLY A 15 -7.16 -12.27 -9.55
N LYS A 16 -5.87 -12.24 -9.88
CA LYS A 16 -5.28 -13.05 -10.97
C LYS A 16 -4.22 -14.03 -10.51
N ARG A 17 -3.55 -13.76 -9.37
CA ARG A 17 -2.51 -14.64 -8.84
C ARG A 17 -2.90 -15.14 -7.47
N GLU A 18 -2.58 -16.41 -7.20
CA GLU A 18 -2.76 -17.03 -5.88
C GLU A 18 -4.12 -16.67 -5.24
N PRO A 19 -5.25 -16.97 -5.94
CA PRO A 19 -6.57 -16.57 -5.43
C PRO A 19 -6.89 -17.15 -4.06
N ASP A 20 -6.32 -18.32 -3.71
CA ASP A 20 -6.52 -18.95 -2.40
C ASP A 20 -5.92 -18.11 -1.26
N ILE A 21 -4.95 -17.25 -1.57
CA ILE A 21 -4.28 -16.40 -0.58
C ILE A 21 -4.83 -14.98 -0.61
N TYR A 22 -5.02 -14.43 -1.83
CA TYR A 22 -5.31 -13.00 -2.01
C TYR A 22 -6.73 -12.72 -2.46
N GLY A 23 -7.53 -13.76 -2.79
CA GLY A 23 -8.89 -13.59 -3.27
C GLY A 23 -8.97 -13.39 -4.78
N ASN A 24 -10.20 -13.29 -5.29
CA ASN A 24 -10.48 -13.21 -6.73
C ASN A 24 -10.81 -11.81 -7.24
N THR A 25 -10.98 -10.85 -6.33
CA THR A 25 -11.43 -9.51 -6.70
C THR A 25 -10.24 -8.62 -7.06
N PRO A 26 -10.22 -8.02 -8.26
CA PRO A 26 -9.21 -7.00 -8.57
C PRO A 26 -9.31 -5.83 -7.61
N PHE A 27 -8.17 -5.19 -7.33
CA PHE A 27 -8.16 -4.08 -6.37
C PHE A 27 -9.01 -2.90 -6.85
N GLU A 28 -9.03 -2.65 -8.14
CA GLU A 28 -9.81 -1.54 -8.71
C GLU A 28 -11.30 -1.67 -8.37
N ASP A 29 -11.84 -2.89 -8.40
CA ASP A 29 -13.22 -3.16 -8.02
C ASP A 29 -13.44 -2.96 -6.54
N TYR A 30 -12.50 -3.43 -5.72
CA TYR A 30 -12.52 -3.21 -4.27
C TYR A 30 -12.44 -1.74 -3.92
N PHE A 31 -11.62 -0.98 -4.64
CA PHE A 31 -11.49 0.46 -4.43
C PHE A 31 -12.82 1.18 -4.68
N GLU A 32 -13.55 0.80 -5.74
CA GLU A 32 -14.87 1.38 -6.00
C GLU A 32 -15.85 1.09 -4.87
N GLU A 33 -15.79 -0.12 -4.28
CA GLU A 33 -16.60 -0.45 -3.11
C GLU A 33 -16.22 0.41 -1.90
N LEU A 34 -14.93 0.63 -1.67
CA LEU A 34 -14.47 1.47 -0.58
C LEU A 34 -15.01 2.89 -0.69
N LYS A 35 -15.04 3.45 -1.89
CA LYS A 35 -15.59 4.79 -2.10
C LYS A 35 -17.07 4.86 -1.75
N LYS A 36 -17.81 3.79 -1.99
CA LYS A 36 -19.23 3.72 -1.63
C LYS A 36 -19.44 3.57 -0.12
N ILE A 37 -18.57 2.79 0.53
CA ILE A 37 -18.67 2.54 1.99
C ILE A 37 -18.28 3.79 2.78
N PHE A 38 -17.31 4.56 2.28
CA PHE A 38 -16.75 5.72 2.96
C PHE A 38 -16.89 6.99 2.12
N PRO A 39 -18.15 7.41 1.83
CA PRO A 39 -18.35 8.57 0.95
C PRO A 39 -17.86 9.89 1.55
N GLU A 40 -17.64 9.94 2.87
CA GLU A 40 -17.12 11.12 3.57
C GLU A 40 -15.61 11.32 3.34
N PHE A 41 -14.91 10.31 2.83
CA PHE A 41 -13.49 10.42 2.52
C PHE A 41 -13.28 10.69 1.03
N GLU A 42 -12.31 11.55 0.72
CA GLU A 42 -11.83 11.71 -0.64
C GLU A 42 -10.70 10.70 -0.85
N LEU A 43 -11.04 9.56 -1.45
CA LEU A 43 -10.12 8.45 -1.63
C LEU A 43 -9.43 8.53 -2.99
N GLU A 44 -8.12 8.32 -2.99
CA GLU A 44 -7.31 8.19 -4.21
C GLU A 44 -6.55 6.89 -4.17
N TYR A 45 -6.12 6.41 -5.33
CA TYR A 45 -5.41 5.16 -5.47
C TYR A 45 -4.22 5.30 -6.40
N PHE A 46 -3.10 4.71 -6.00
CA PHE A 46 -1.90 4.64 -6.80
C PHE A 46 -1.26 3.26 -6.63
N GLN A 47 -0.80 2.67 -7.73
CA GLN A 47 -0.10 1.39 -7.70
C GLN A 47 1.13 1.49 -8.59
N SER A 48 2.25 0.94 -8.15
CA SER A 48 3.43 0.83 -8.98
C SER A 48 4.28 -0.36 -8.55
N ASN A 49 4.94 -0.96 -9.53
CA ASN A 49 5.97 -1.97 -9.29
C ASN A 49 7.36 -1.35 -9.13
N VAL A 50 7.48 -0.04 -9.30
CA VAL A 50 8.76 0.67 -9.33
C VAL A 50 8.98 1.38 -8.01
N GLU A 51 10.03 1.00 -7.29
CA GLU A 51 10.34 1.54 -5.97
C GLU A 51 10.41 3.08 -5.97
N GLY A 52 11.11 3.65 -6.95
CA GLY A 52 11.25 5.10 -7.03
C GLY A 52 9.93 5.83 -7.24
N GLU A 53 9.01 5.22 -7.97
CA GLU A 53 7.68 5.81 -8.16
C GLU A 53 6.88 5.82 -6.86
N LEU A 54 7.03 4.77 -6.05
CA LEU A 54 6.38 4.72 -4.73
C LEU A 54 6.96 5.80 -3.81
N ILE A 55 8.27 5.97 -3.83
CA ILE A 55 8.94 7.01 -3.05
C ILE A 55 8.45 8.39 -3.48
N ASN A 56 8.39 8.64 -4.79
CA ASN A 56 7.94 9.93 -5.31
C ASN A 56 6.48 10.21 -4.91
N LYS A 57 5.64 9.18 -4.92
CA LYS A 57 4.24 9.35 -4.51
C LYS A 57 4.13 9.67 -3.02
N LEU A 58 4.95 9.03 -2.18
CA LEU A 58 5.01 9.35 -0.76
C LEU A 58 5.42 10.81 -0.53
N HIS A 59 6.43 11.29 -1.26
CA HIS A 59 6.85 12.69 -1.17
C HIS A 59 5.74 13.64 -1.62
N GLU A 60 5.07 13.30 -2.72
CA GLU A 60 4.01 14.13 -3.29
C GLU A 60 2.83 14.29 -2.34
N THR A 61 2.46 13.22 -1.62
CA THR A 61 1.28 13.20 -0.76
C THR A 61 1.60 13.38 0.73
N GLY A 62 2.87 13.30 1.08
CA GLY A 62 3.31 13.17 2.47
C GLY A 62 3.25 14.44 3.31
N PHE A 63 2.84 15.58 2.74
CA PHE A 63 2.79 16.83 3.48
C PHE A 63 1.44 17.52 3.38
N SER A 64 0.51 16.97 2.62
CA SER A 64 -0.78 17.62 2.39
C SER A 64 -2.00 16.71 2.54
N TYR A 65 -1.82 15.40 2.43
CA TYR A 65 -2.93 14.45 2.63
C TYR A 65 -3.13 14.18 4.12
N ASP A 66 -4.33 13.73 4.48
CA ASP A 66 -4.64 13.42 5.88
C ASP A 66 -4.09 12.07 6.31
N ALA A 67 -4.04 11.11 5.39
CA ALA A 67 -3.47 9.79 5.67
C ALA A 67 -3.03 9.11 4.39
N ILE A 68 -2.05 8.22 4.53
CA ILE A 68 -1.59 7.33 3.46
C ILE A 68 -1.74 5.90 3.97
N ILE A 69 -2.44 5.06 3.20
CA ILE A 69 -2.54 3.63 3.47
C ILE A 69 -1.57 2.95 2.51
N LEU A 70 -0.53 2.32 3.05
CA LEU A 70 0.57 1.78 2.25
C LEU A 70 0.65 0.28 2.37
N ASN A 71 0.55 -0.40 1.23
CA ASN A 71 0.90 -1.80 1.12
C ASN A 71 2.08 -1.89 0.16
N ALA A 72 3.28 -1.95 0.72
CA ALA A 72 4.51 -1.91 -0.08
C ALA A 72 4.86 -3.26 -0.71
N GLY A 73 4.04 -4.30 -0.51
CA GLY A 73 4.33 -5.62 -1.03
C GLY A 73 5.64 -6.15 -0.46
N GLY A 74 6.44 -6.79 -1.29
CA GLY A 74 7.73 -7.33 -0.85
C GLY A 74 8.71 -6.29 -0.37
N TYR A 75 8.59 -5.03 -0.78
CA TYR A 75 9.47 -3.96 -0.30
C TYR A 75 9.34 -3.70 1.20
N THR A 76 8.24 -4.14 1.83
CA THR A 76 8.08 -4.08 3.28
C THR A 76 9.28 -4.68 4.02
N HIS A 77 9.87 -5.72 3.44
CA HIS A 77 10.91 -6.52 4.07
C HIS A 77 12.32 -6.20 3.55
N THR A 78 12.43 -5.39 2.51
CA THR A 78 13.71 -5.21 1.81
C THR A 78 14.09 -3.76 1.52
N SER A 79 13.12 -2.84 1.48
CA SER A 79 13.42 -1.48 1.03
C SER A 79 13.69 -0.53 2.19
N VAL A 80 14.97 -0.27 2.42
CA VAL A 80 15.40 0.79 3.33
C VAL A 80 15.01 2.15 2.77
N ALA A 81 15.06 2.31 1.44
CA ALA A 81 14.71 3.58 0.80
C ALA A 81 13.24 3.97 1.04
N LEU A 82 12.32 2.99 0.96
CA LEU A 82 10.92 3.25 1.29
C LEU A 82 10.73 3.55 2.77
N ALA A 83 11.43 2.84 3.64
CA ALA A 83 11.39 3.10 5.08
C ALA A 83 11.83 4.53 5.38
N ASP A 84 12.91 4.99 4.73
CA ASP A 84 13.40 6.35 4.89
C ASP A 84 12.38 7.37 4.37
N ALA A 85 11.73 7.09 3.26
CA ALA A 85 10.69 7.97 2.71
C ALA A 85 9.53 8.13 3.69
N VAL A 86 9.06 7.02 4.26
CA VAL A 86 7.98 7.05 5.26
C VAL A 86 8.41 7.89 6.48
N ALA A 87 9.63 7.72 6.93
CA ALA A 87 10.13 8.47 8.09
C ALA A 87 10.32 9.96 7.80
N SER A 88 10.44 10.34 6.54
CA SER A 88 10.76 11.72 6.13
C SER A 88 9.52 12.60 5.92
N ILE A 89 8.33 12.03 5.84
CA ILE A 89 7.10 12.77 5.58
C ILE A 89 6.31 13.01 6.87
N LYS A 90 5.35 13.93 6.81
CA LYS A 90 4.54 14.31 7.96
C LYS A 90 3.20 13.60 8.03
N THR A 91 2.64 13.24 6.89
CA THR A 91 1.36 12.55 6.81
C THR A 91 1.46 11.19 7.49
N ILE A 92 0.44 10.81 8.25
CA ILE A 92 0.37 9.50 8.89
C ILE A 92 0.35 8.41 7.82
N VAL A 93 1.22 7.42 7.98
CA VAL A 93 1.26 6.25 7.09
C VAL A 93 0.77 5.04 7.88
N ILE A 94 -0.25 4.39 7.35
CA ILE A 94 -0.79 3.14 7.92
C ILE A 94 -0.35 2.01 7.01
N GLU A 95 0.46 1.11 7.56
CA GLU A 95 0.96 -0.05 6.83
C GLU A 95 -0.09 -1.16 6.86
N VAL A 96 -0.40 -1.72 5.69
CA VAL A 96 -1.35 -2.84 5.58
C VAL A 96 -0.74 -3.98 4.78
N HIS A 97 -1.21 -5.19 5.07
CA HIS A 97 -0.80 -6.41 4.40
C HIS A 97 -2.03 -7.24 4.09
N ILE A 98 -2.03 -7.91 2.94
CA ILE A 98 -3.15 -8.76 2.54
C ILE A 98 -3.05 -10.12 3.21
N SER A 99 -1.82 -10.65 3.38
CA SER A 99 -1.58 -11.91 4.06
C SER A 99 -0.89 -11.67 5.40
N ASN A 100 -1.05 -12.62 6.32
CA ASN A 100 -0.34 -12.56 7.59
C ASN A 100 1.15 -12.80 7.34
N ILE A 101 1.99 -11.79 7.58
CA ILE A 101 3.43 -11.88 7.35
C ILE A 101 4.09 -12.93 8.23
N TYR A 102 3.52 -13.22 9.39
CA TYR A 102 4.06 -14.21 10.33
C TYR A 102 3.77 -15.67 9.90
N SER A 103 2.89 -15.87 8.93
CA SER A 103 2.63 -17.20 8.35
C SER A 103 3.37 -17.43 7.03
N ARG A 104 4.27 -16.51 6.65
CA ARG A 104 5.09 -16.59 5.43
C ARG A 104 6.53 -16.93 5.82
N GLU A 105 7.44 -16.82 4.87
CA GLU A 105 8.88 -17.08 5.08
C GLU A 105 9.43 -16.14 6.17
N GLU A 106 10.47 -16.57 6.86
CA GLU A 106 11.02 -15.83 7.99
C GLU A 106 11.38 -14.39 7.65
N TYR A 107 11.95 -14.12 6.47
CA TYR A 107 12.32 -12.75 6.08
C TYR A 107 11.09 -11.84 5.93
N ARG A 108 9.88 -12.40 5.86
CA ARG A 108 8.64 -11.63 5.78
C ARG A 108 8.02 -11.34 7.14
N HIS A 109 8.65 -11.81 8.22
CA HIS A 109 8.14 -11.57 9.57
C HIS A 109 8.39 -10.14 10.05
N TYR A 110 9.34 -9.43 9.43
CA TYR A 110 9.76 -8.11 9.88
C TYR A 110 9.47 -7.07 8.81
N SER A 111 8.88 -5.95 9.25
CA SER A 111 8.68 -4.79 8.41
C SER A 111 9.77 -3.78 8.69
N LEU A 112 10.33 -3.19 7.63
CA LEU A 112 11.26 -2.07 7.73
C LEU A 112 10.51 -0.73 7.85
N LEU A 113 9.24 -0.73 7.44
CA LEU A 113 8.41 0.49 7.44
C LEU A 113 7.87 0.81 8.86
#